data_fabdb28470a3f72a3230b82436321f8d
#
_entry.id   fabdb28470a3f72a3230b82436321f8d
#
_cell.length_a   1.000
_cell.length_b   1.000
_cell.length_c   1.000
_cell.angle_alpha   90.00
_cell.angle_beta   90.00
_cell.angle_gamma   90.00
#
_symmetry.space_group_name_H-M   'P 1'
#
loop_
_entity.id
_entity.type
_entity.pdbx_description
1 polymer ?
#
loop_
_entity_poly.entity_id
_entity_poly.type
_entity_poly.pdbx_seq_one_letter_code
_entity_poly.pdbx_strand_id
1 'polypeptide(L)'
;MKSKLLFSCALASAAALSLPAQAQTEIQWWHSMTAVNGEWVNDLAKDFNASQKDYKVVPVFKGTYDESMTAAIAAFRAGNAPNILQVFEVGTATMMASKGAIVPVGKVMKDAGEKFDPAGYVPAVAGYYTAPSGQMLSFPFNSSTTIFYYNKDAFKAAGLDTEKAPTTWPEVVAAAAKLKASGHKCPFTTAWQGWTQLESFSAWHNVEFATKQNGLAGLDARMKVDSPLHVRHIENLANMAKQGLFVYKGRGNVPEASFISGECAMINTSSGFYGNVAKNAKFAYGLAALPYYPDVPGAPQNTVIGGASLWVLAGKKPEEYKGVARFFSYLSSPEVQSASHKRTGYLPITTASYQLTDKSGFYKEKPGTDVAVTQMIRKVTDKSRGIRLGNYVQIRAIEDEELEQVWAGKKSAKEALDSIVTRGNQLLERFQAANKG
;
A
#
# COMPACT_ATOMS: atom_id res chain seq x y z
N MET A 1 37.96 -89.61 -8.60
CA MET A 1 36.80 -89.20 -7.81
C MET A 1 37.07 -87.74 -7.46
N LYS A 2 36.44 -86.79 -8.15
CA LYS A 2 36.61 -85.34 -7.91
C LYS A 2 35.21 -84.76 -7.58
N SER A 3 35.06 -84.38 -6.34
CA SER A 3 33.86 -83.74 -5.82
C SER A 3 33.83 -82.26 -6.24
N LYS A 4 32.74 -81.82 -6.87
CA LYS A 4 32.50 -80.40 -7.20
C LYS A 4 31.57 -79.79 -6.14
N LEU A 5 32.07 -78.85 -5.35
CA LEU A 5 31.24 -77.99 -4.49
C LEU A 5 30.62 -76.87 -5.37
N LEU A 6 29.30 -76.83 -5.35
CA LEU A 6 28.53 -75.74 -5.91
C LEU A 6 28.32 -74.67 -4.81
N PHE A 7 28.88 -73.48 -5.00
CA PHE A 7 28.62 -72.25 -4.18
C PHE A 7 27.40 -71.56 -4.79
N SER A 8 26.27 -71.59 -4.07
CA SER A 8 25.10 -70.76 -4.41
C SER A 8 25.23 -69.39 -3.79
N CYS A 9 25.51 -68.32 -4.60
CA CYS A 9 25.40 -66.91 -4.19
C CYS A 9 23.94 -66.49 -4.22
N ALA A 10 23.33 -66.31 -3.05
CA ALA A 10 22.04 -65.63 -2.91
C ALA A 10 22.24 -64.13 -3.04
N LEU A 11 21.85 -63.48 -4.16
CA LEU A 11 21.72 -62.06 -4.30
C LEU A 11 20.46 -61.59 -3.55
N ALA A 12 20.64 -60.98 -2.41
CA ALA A 12 19.58 -60.23 -1.71
C ALA A 12 19.37 -58.90 -2.44
N SER A 13 18.35 -58.82 -3.29
CA SER A 13 17.91 -57.54 -3.89
C SER A 13 17.22 -56.68 -2.84
N ALA A 14 17.93 -55.70 -2.33
CA ALA A 14 17.33 -54.61 -1.52
C ALA A 14 16.46 -53.76 -2.44
N ALA A 15 15.15 -54.03 -2.47
CA ALA A 15 14.19 -53.11 -3.06
C ALA A 15 14.12 -51.83 -2.21
N ALA A 16 14.83 -50.78 -2.62
CA ALA A 16 14.65 -49.46 -2.08
C ALA A 16 13.22 -48.97 -2.43
N LEU A 17 12.34 -49.02 -1.43
CA LEU A 17 11.03 -48.39 -1.50
C LEU A 17 11.25 -46.89 -1.66
N SER A 18 11.33 -46.40 -2.87
CA SER A 18 11.22 -44.95 -3.18
C SER A 18 9.80 -44.54 -2.84
N LEU A 19 9.61 -43.97 -1.65
CA LEU A 19 8.38 -43.25 -1.31
C LEU A 19 8.18 -42.16 -2.39
N PRO A 20 7.00 -42.06 -3.02
CA PRO A 20 6.75 -41.00 -3.96
C PRO A 20 6.96 -39.67 -3.23
N ALA A 21 7.85 -38.83 -3.71
CA ALA A 21 7.97 -37.49 -3.23
C ALA A 21 6.59 -36.83 -3.45
N GLN A 22 5.88 -36.58 -2.37
CA GLN A 22 4.58 -35.93 -2.44
C GLN A 22 4.82 -34.55 -3.04
N ALA A 23 4.23 -34.29 -4.22
CA ALA A 23 4.38 -33.02 -4.89
C ALA A 23 3.82 -31.90 -3.98
N GLN A 24 4.61 -30.84 -3.76
CA GLN A 24 4.18 -29.70 -2.97
C GLN A 24 2.90 -29.09 -3.56
N THR A 25 1.95 -28.72 -2.70
CA THR A 25 0.77 -27.98 -3.12
C THR A 25 1.18 -26.56 -3.50
N GLU A 26 0.97 -26.19 -4.76
CA GLU A 26 1.30 -24.85 -5.28
C GLU A 26 0.23 -23.82 -4.89
N ILE A 27 0.68 -22.66 -4.41
CA ILE A 27 -0.14 -21.52 -4.01
C ILE A 27 0.27 -20.31 -4.85
N GLN A 28 -0.55 -19.95 -5.81
CA GLN A 28 -0.31 -18.76 -6.65
C GLN A 28 -0.66 -17.48 -5.90
N TRP A 29 0.28 -16.56 -5.86
CA TRP A 29 0.13 -15.24 -5.28
C TRP A 29 0.35 -14.14 -6.32
N TRP A 30 -0.73 -13.50 -6.77
CA TRP A 30 -0.65 -12.37 -7.71
C TRP A 30 -0.40 -11.07 -6.96
N HIS A 31 0.60 -10.32 -7.42
CA HIS A 31 1.05 -9.07 -6.79
C HIS A 31 1.43 -8.01 -7.82
N SER A 32 1.56 -6.75 -7.32
CA SER A 32 1.91 -5.56 -8.12
C SER A 32 3.20 -4.88 -7.63
N MET A 33 4.03 -5.59 -6.88
CA MET A 33 5.26 -5.04 -6.32
C MET A 33 6.40 -5.04 -7.34
N THR A 34 7.12 -3.92 -7.41
CA THR A 34 8.27 -3.71 -8.31
C THR A 34 9.53 -3.32 -7.54
N ALA A 35 10.68 -3.31 -8.19
CA ALA A 35 11.99 -2.92 -7.64
C ALA A 35 12.26 -3.59 -6.27
N VAL A 36 12.70 -2.84 -5.25
CA VAL A 36 13.01 -3.39 -3.91
C VAL A 36 11.81 -4.11 -3.29
N ASN A 37 10.59 -3.61 -3.51
CA ASN A 37 9.39 -4.26 -2.99
C ASN A 37 9.05 -5.57 -3.75
N GLY A 38 9.38 -5.67 -5.04
CA GLY A 38 9.29 -6.91 -5.81
C GLY A 38 10.30 -7.96 -5.34
N GLU A 39 11.54 -7.54 -5.10
CA GLU A 39 12.56 -8.41 -4.50
C GLU A 39 12.11 -8.93 -3.12
N TRP A 40 11.56 -8.05 -2.27
CA TRP A 40 11.03 -8.42 -0.96
C TRP A 40 9.92 -9.47 -1.04
N VAL A 41 8.95 -9.33 -1.96
CA VAL A 41 7.88 -10.32 -2.17
C VAL A 41 8.45 -11.68 -2.58
N ASN A 42 9.43 -11.70 -3.50
CA ASN A 42 10.08 -12.93 -3.93
C ASN A 42 10.85 -13.60 -2.80
N ASP A 43 11.55 -12.82 -1.96
CA ASP A 43 12.29 -13.34 -0.81
C ASP A 43 11.35 -13.89 0.27
N LEU A 44 10.20 -13.25 0.55
CA LEU A 44 9.19 -13.81 1.47
C LEU A 44 8.70 -15.18 1.00
N ALA A 45 8.39 -15.34 -0.28
CA ALA A 45 7.98 -16.62 -0.84
C ALA A 45 9.11 -17.66 -0.79
N LYS A 46 10.33 -17.28 -1.13
CA LYS A 46 11.52 -18.14 -1.08
C LYS A 46 11.80 -18.63 0.33
N ASP A 47 11.77 -17.76 1.33
CA ASP A 47 12.07 -18.10 2.72
C ASP A 47 10.98 -19.01 3.30
N PHE A 48 9.70 -18.71 3.01
CA PHE A 48 8.61 -19.61 3.37
C PHE A 48 8.78 -20.98 2.72
N ASN A 49 9.05 -21.05 1.43
CA ASN A 49 9.23 -22.33 0.71
C ASN A 49 10.41 -23.14 1.24
N ALA A 50 11.47 -22.48 1.72
CA ALA A 50 12.62 -23.12 2.33
C ALA A 50 12.35 -23.65 3.75
N SER A 51 11.37 -23.08 4.46
CA SER A 51 11.06 -23.38 5.86
C SER A 51 10.22 -24.66 6.05
N GLN A 52 9.62 -25.18 4.98
CA GLN A 52 8.74 -26.37 5.01
C GLN A 52 8.73 -27.08 3.64
N LYS A 53 8.08 -28.26 3.55
CA LYS A 53 8.10 -29.11 2.35
C LYS A 53 6.72 -29.39 1.73
N ASP A 54 5.65 -28.93 2.36
CA ASP A 54 4.27 -29.30 1.99
C ASP A 54 3.69 -28.36 0.93
N TYR A 55 4.08 -27.07 0.97
CA TYR A 55 3.52 -26.01 0.15
C TYR A 55 4.60 -25.26 -0.60
N LYS A 56 4.25 -24.74 -1.79
CA LYS A 56 5.11 -23.87 -2.60
C LYS A 56 4.35 -22.61 -2.99
N VAL A 57 4.68 -21.50 -2.38
CA VAL A 57 4.15 -20.18 -2.79
C VAL A 57 4.90 -19.71 -4.03
N VAL A 58 4.13 -19.33 -5.07
CA VAL A 58 4.63 -18.82 -6.34
C VAL A 58 4.12 -17.41 -6.53
N PRO A 59 4.94 -16.37 -6.26
CA PRO A 59 4.58 -14.98 -6.54
C PRO A 59 4.59 -14.74 -8.05
N VAL A 60 3.54 -14.06 -8.54
CA VAL A 60 3.38 -13.72 -9.96
C VAL A 60 3.08 -12.24 -10.07
N PHE A 61 4.01 -11.48 -10.65
CA PHE A 61 3.80 -10.07 -10.95
C PHE A 61 2.75 -9.89 -12.04
N LYS A 62 1.75 -9.03 -11.81
CA LYS A 62 0.61 -8.79 -12.69
C LYS A 62 0.42 -7.33 -13.11
N GLY A 63 1.53 -6.59 -13.20
CA GLY A 63 1.48 -5.17 -13.57
C GLY A 63 1.08 -4.27 -12.40
N THR A 64 0.46 -3.15 -12.71
CA THR A 64 -0.10 -2.22 -11.72
C THR A 64 -1.22 -2.86 -10.91
N TYR A 65 -1.62 -2.23 -9.81
CA TYR A 65 -2.76 -2.72 -9.01
C TYR A 65 -4.06 -2.82 -9.83
N ASP A 66 -4.31 -1.85 -10.71
CA ASP A 66 -5.51 -1.82 -11.57
C ASP A 66 -5.49 -2.95 -12.60
N GLU A 67 -4.33 -3.17 -13.24
CA GLU A 67 -4.12 -4.27 -14.18
C GLU A 67 -4.29 -5.63 -13.51
N SER A 68 -3.68 -5.80 -12.34
CA SER A 68 -3.77 -7.02 -11.54
C SER A 68 -5.21 -7.33 -11.11
N MET A 69 -5.95 -6.32 -10.64
CA MET A 69 -7.34 -6.47 -10.23
C MET A 69 -8.24 -6.81 -11.43
N THR A 70 -8.05 -6.15 -12.57
CA THR A 70 -8.78 -6.42 -13.81
C THR A 70 -8.52 -7.84 -14.31
N ALA A 71 -7.25 -8.26 -14.34
CA ALA A 71 -6.85 -9.61 -14.71
C ALA A 71 -7.45 -10.67 -13.76
N ALA A 72 -7.48 -10.40 -12.45
CA ALA A 72 -8.05 -11.31 -11.48
C ALA A 72 -9.57 -11.51 -11.64
N ILE A 73 -10.32 -10.44 -11.96
CA ILE A 73 -11.76 -10.53 -12.26
C ILE A 73 -12.00 -11.41 -13.50
N ALA A 74 -11.20 -11.23 -14.55
CA ALA A 74 -11.31 -12.06 -15.76
C ALA A 74 -10.95 -13.53 -15.47
N ALA A 75 -9.86 -13.76 -14.74
CA ALA A 75 -9.40 -15.10 -14.35
C ALA A 75 -10.41 -15.83 -13.44
N PHE A 76 -11.05 -15.09 -12.52
CA PHE A 76 -12.09 -15.67 -11.65
C PHE A 76 -13.30 -16.16 -12.46
N ARG A 77 -13.76 -15.35 -13.42
CA ARG A 77 -14.85 -15.74 -14.33
C ARG A 77 -14.50 -16.96 -15.19
N ALA A 78 -13.23 -17.11 -15.55
CA ALA A 78 -12.72 -18.24 -16.32
C ALA A 78 -12.35 -19.46 -15.47
N GLY A 79 -12.51 -19.43 -14.15
CA GLY A 79 -12.15 -20.52 -13.25
C GLY A 79 -10.63 -20.67 -12.99
N ASN A 80 -9.82 -19.68 -13.38
CA ASN A 80 -8.35 -19.70 -13.32
C ASN A 80 -7.77 -18.66 -12.35
N ALA A 81 -8.56 -18.22 -11.38
CA ALA A 81 -8.11 -17.23 -10.40
C ALA A 81 -6.91 -17.72 -9.57
N PRO A 82 -6.02 -16.84 -9.07
CA PRO A 82 -4.97 -17.23 -8.14
C PRO A 82 -5.56 -17.65 -6.78
N ASN A 83 -4.73 -18.20 -5.90
CA ASN A 83 -5.11 -18.46 -4.51
C ASN A 83 -5.17 -17.18 -3.69
N ILE A 84 -4.17 -16.31 -3.89
CA ILE A 84 -3.99 -15.05 -3.19
C ILE A 84 -3.90 -13.92 -4.21
N LEU A 85 -4.71 -12.88 -4.01
CA LEU A 85 -4.66 -11.64 -4.78
C LEU A 85 -4.29 -10.47 -3.87
N GLN A 86 -3.23 -9.74 -4.21
CA GLN A 86 -2.92 -8.47 -3.59
C GLN A 86 -3.80 -7.37 -4.18
N VAL A 87 -4.60 -6.73 -3.33
CA VAL A 87 -5.49 -5.64 -3.74
C VAL A 87 -5.18 -4.40 -2.92
N PHE A 88 -4.96 -3.28 -3.61
CA PHE A 88 -4.72 -2.00 -2.95
C PHE A 88 -5.99 -1.45 -2.26
N GLU A 89 -5.83 -0.49 -1.38
CA GLU A 89 -6.88 -0.03 -0.46
C GLU A 89 -8.16 0.42 -1.17
N VAL A 90 -8.06 1.09 -2.31
CA VAL A 90 -9.26 1.54 -3.05
C VAL A 90 -10.08 0.41 -3.67
N GLY A 91 -9.49 -0.77 -3.83
CA GLY A 91 -10.20 -1.99 -4.27
C GLY A 91 -11.02 -2.65 -3.18
N THR A 92 -10.82 -2.28 -1.91
CA THR A 92 -11.41 -2.97 -0.74
C THR A 92 -12.93 -3.07 -0.78
N ALA A 93 -13.65 -1.98 -1.04
CA ALA A 93 -15.12 -2.01 -1.09
C ALA A 93 -15.66 -2.90 -2.22
N THR A 94 -14.99 -2.90 -3.38
CA THR A 94 -15.32 -3.77 -4.50
C THR A 94 -15.11 -5.24 -4.15
N MET A 95 -14.00 -5.57 -3.49
CA MET A 95 -13.75 -6.94 -3.02
C MET A 95 -14.76 -7.38 -1.95
N MET A 96 -15.11 -6.51 -1.00
CA MET A 96 -16.13 -6.78 0.01
C MET A 96 -17.50 -7.04 -0.60
N ALA A 97 -17.84 -6.38 -1.70
CA ALA A 97 -19.09 -6.55 -2.42
C ALA A 97 -19.10 -7.79 -3.33
N SER A 98 -17.96 -8.41 -3.59
CA SER A 98 -17.81 -9.56 -4.49
C SER A 98 -18.27 -10.86 -3.83
N LYS A 99 -19.60 -10.99 -3.64
CA LYS A 99 -20.25 -12.15 -3.00
C LYS A 99 -19.82 -13.46 -3.68
N GLY A 100 -19.36 -14.44 -2.90
CA GLY A 100 -18.95 -15.76 -3.39
C GLY A 100 -17.59 -15.81 -4.10
N ALA A 101 -16.93 -14.67 -4.34
CA ALA A 101 -15.61 -14.64 -4.99
C ALA A 101 -14.44 -14.70 -4.01
N ILE A 102 -14.66 -14.40 -2.74
CA ILE A 102 -13.65 -14.35 -1.70
C ILE A 102 -13.98 -15.30 -0.53
N VAL A 103 -12.94 -15.77 0.13
CA VAL A 103 -13.04 -16.47 1.41
C VAL A 103 -12.43 -15.59 2.49
N PRO A 104 -13.19 -15.20 3.55
CA PRO A 104 -12.67 -14.35 4.62
C PRO A 104 -11.44 -14.94 5.28
N VAL A 105 -10.41 -14.12 5.51
CA VAL A 105 -9.13 -14.58 6.07
C VAL A 105 -9.31 -15.29 7.40
N GLY A 106 -10.16 -14.77 8.29
CA GLY A 106 -10.42 -15.39 9.58
C GLY A 106 -11.01 -16.81 9.45
N LYS A 107 -11.83 -17.06 8.42
CA LYS A 107 -12.34 -18.41 8.12
C LYS A 107 -11.24 -19.33 7.62
N VAL A 108 -10.41 -18.88 6.68
CA VAL A 108 -9.29 -19.67 6.12
C VAL A 108 -8.34 -20.09 7.23
N MET A 109 -7.94 -19.17 8.12
CA MET A 109 -7.04 -19.44 9.25
C MET A 109 -7.67 -20.44 10.23
N LYS A 110 -8.93 -20.22 10.61
CA LYS A 110 -9.66 -21.09 11.53
C LYS A 110 -9.80 -22.52 10.99
N ASP A 111 -10.22 -22.68 9.74
CA ASP A 111 -10.46 -23.98 9.10
C ASP A 111 -9.15 -24.78 8.95
N ALA A 112 -8.02 -24.09 8.83
CA ALA A 112 -6.69 -24.70 8.78
C ALA A 112 -6.06 -24.96 10.17
N GLY A 113 -6.71 -24.53 11.26
CA GLY A 113 -6.17 -24.63 12.62
C GLY A 113 -5.02 -23.67 12.93
N GLU A 114 -4.84 -22.62 12.11
CA GLU A 114 -3.81 -21.61 12.31
C GLU A 114 -4.29 -20.51 13.26
N LYS A 115 -3.36 -20.00 14.08
CA LYS A 115 -3.65 -18.87 14.97
C LYS A 115 -3.78 -17.57 14.16
N PHE A 116 -4.85 -16.84 14.41
CA PHE A 116 -5.07 -15.53 13.81
C PHE A 116 -5.78 -14.62 14.80
N ASP A 117 -5.09 -13.57 15.22
CA ASP A 117 -5.62 -12.57 16.17
C ASP A 117 -5.75 -11.20 15.50
N PRO A 118 -6.95 -10.82 15.02
CA PRO A 118 -7.19 -9.50 14.48
C PRO A 118 -6.91 -8.34 15.44
N ALA A 119 -7.00 -8.58 16.77
CA ALA A 119 -6.74 -7.54 17.78
C ALA A 119 -5.25 -7.18 17.92
N GLY A 120 -4.37 -8.06 17.48
CA GLY A 120 -2.93 -7.80 17.42
C GLY A 120 -2.50 -6.79 16.36
N TYR A 121 -3.36 -6.52 15.36
CA TYR A 121 -3.08 -5.54 14.32
C TYR A 121 -3.32 -4.11 14.80
N VAL A 122 -2.61 -3.16 14.20
CA VAL A 122 -2.85 -1.72 14.42
C VAL A 122 -4.31 -1.40 14.07
N PRO A 123 -5.08 -0.75 14.97
CA PRO A 123 -6.53 -0.57 14.80
C PRO A 123 -6.95 0.08 13.48
N ALA A 124 -6.19 1.06 12.98
CA ALA A 124 -6.46 1.72 11.69
C ALA A 124 -6.35 0.74 10.52
N VAL A 125 -5.43 -0.22 10.59
CA VAL A 125 -5.22 -1.25 9.56
C VAL A 125 -6.31 -2.34 9.67
N ALA A 126 -6.51 -2.88 10.87
CA ALA A 126 -7.52 -3.92 11.12
C ALA A 126 -8.93 -3.44 10.75
N GLY A 127 -9.31 -2.25 11.25
CA GLY A 127 -10.64 -1.68 11.02
C GLY A 127 -10.96 -1.41 9.56
N TYR A 128 -9.95 -1.12 8.75
CA TYR A 128 -10.14 -0.87 7.34
C TYR A 128 -10.58 -2.12 6.56
N TYR A 129 -10.01 -3.28 6.89
CA TYR A 129 -10.27 -4.56 6.21
C TYR A 129 -11.34 -5.42 6.90
N THR A 130 -11.99 -4.88 7.92
CA THR A 130 -13.05 -5.54 8.68
C THR A 130 -14.42 -5.11 8.16
N ALA A 131 -15.29 -6.08 7.90
CA ALA A 131 -16.69 -5.86 7.55
C ALA A 131 -17.49 -5.29 8.73
N PRO A 132 -18.67 -4.68 8.49
CA PRO A 132 -19.56 -4.23 9.58
C PRO A 132 -19.96 -5.34 10.57
N SER A 133 -19.94 -6.60 10.12
CA SER A 133 -20.16 -7.79 10.98
C SER A 133 -19.05 -8.07 11.98
N GLY A 134 -17.94 -7.31 11.96
CA GLY A 134 -16.75 -7.56 12.76
C GLY A 134 -15.79 -8.60 12.19
N GLN A 135 -16.09 -9.18 11.02
CA GLN A 135 -15.24 -10.18 10.38
C GLN A 135 -14.16 -9.50 9.53
N MET A 136 -12.89 -9.79 9.79
CA MET A 136 -11.78 -9.39 8.91
C MET A 136 -11.81 -10.24 7.64
N LEU A 137 -11.86 -9.59 6.47
CA LEU A 137 -12.07 -10.24 5.18
C LEU A 137 -10.77 -10.51 4.42
N SER A 138 -9.77 -9.66 4.58
CA SER A 138 -8.45 -9.82 3.94
C SER A 138 -7.33 -9.78 4.96
N PHE A 139 -6.19 -10.34 4.59
CA PHE A 139 -4.98 -10.33 5.40
C PHE A 139 -4.24 -9.00 5.17
N PRO A 140 -4.06 -8.14 6.20
CA PRO A 140 -3.25 -6.93 6.09
C PRO A 140 -1.81 -7.29 5.70
N PHE A 141 -1.24 -6.59 4.72
CA PHE A 141 0.08 -6.95 4.21
C PHE A 141 1.01 -5.74 4.13
N ASN A 142 1.00 -5.02 3.03
CA ASN A 142 1.89 -3.89 2.79
C ASN A 142 1.17 -2.55 3.00
N SER A 143 0.69 -2.32 4.21
CA SER A 143 0.08 -1.04 4.57
C SER A 143 1.13 0.06 4.63
N SER A 144 0.79 1.22 4.09
CA SER A 144 1.62 2.42 4.09
C SER A 144 0.81 3.65 4.50
N THR A 145 1.47 4.78 4.61
CA THR A 145 0.84 6.10 4.63
C THR A 145 1.69 7.08 3.85
N THR A 146 1.12 8.22 3.50
CA THR A 146 1.87 9.27 2.81
C THR A 146 2.81 9.97 3.77
N ILE A 147 4.05 10.21 3.34
CA ILE A 147 5.05 11.02 4.05
C ILE A 147 5.77 11.97 3.08
N PHE A 148 6.56 12.86 3.63
CA PHE A 148 7.37 13.81 2.89
C PHE A 148 8.83 13.37 2.86
N TYR A 149 9.44 13.37 1.67
CA TYR A 149 10.87 13.11 1.46
C TYR A 149 11.54 14.37 0.92
N TYR A 150 12.78 14.64 1.32
CA TYR A 150 13.56 15.74 0.80
C TYR A 150 15.04 15.39 0.64
N ASN A 151 15.66 15.97 -0.38
CA ASN A 151 17.09 15.83 -0.69
C ASN A 151 17.88 16.85 0.12
N LYS A 152 18.64 16.38 1.12
CA LYS A 152 19.45 17.23 2.00
C LYS A 152 20.57 17.94 1.26
N ASP A 153 21.16 17.32 0.23
CA ASP A 153 22.23 17.91 -0.57
C ASP A 153 21.69 19.07 -1.40
N ALA A 154 20.49 18.92 -2.00
CA ALA A 154 19.81 20.01 -2.69
C ALA A 154 19.42 21.14 -1.72
N PHE A 155 18.96 20.82 -0.51
CA PHE A 155 18.68 21.81 0.53
C PHE A 155 19.94 22.62 0.89
N LYS A 156 21.07 21.93 1.12
CA LYS A 156 22.36 22.58 1.40
C LYS A 156 22.76 23.53 0.26
N ALA A 157 22.65 23.09 -0.98
CA ALA A 157 22.97 23.91 -2.15
C ALA A 157 22.08 25.15 -2.27
N ALA A 158 20.82 25.07 -1.81
CA ALA A 158 19.86 26.17 -1.80
C ALA A 158 19.92 27.05 -0.53
N GLY A 159 20.88 26.81 0.39
CA GLY A 159 20.99 27.54 1.66
C GLY A 159 19.82 27.26 2.61
N LEU A 160 19.22 26.07 2.52
CA LEU A 160 18.19 25.57 3.43
C LEU A 160 18.82 24.72 4.54
N ASP A 161 18.18 24.67 5.70
CA ASP A 161 18.58 23.79 6.80
C ASP A 161 18.33 22.32 6.41
N THR A 162 19.38 21.52 6.41
CA THR A 162 19.34 20.10 6.02
C THR A 162 18.64 19.20 7.03
N GLU A 163 18.52 19.64 8.29
CA GLU A 163 17.87 18.86 9.36
C GLU A 163 16.45 19.31 9.65
N LYS A 164 15.98 20.35 8.97
CA LYS A 164 14.64 20.91 9.16
C LYS A 164 13.83 20.83 7.87
N ALA A 165 12.98 19.80 7.76
CA ALA A 165 12.01 19.72 6.68
C ALA A 165 10.94 20.82 6.80
N PRO A 166 10.38 21.32 5.69
CA PRO A 166 9.19 22.18 5.74
C PRO A 166 8.00 21.41 6.33
N THR A 167 7.33 22.00 7.31
CA THR A 167 6.21 21.41 8.03
C THR A 167 4.86 21.97 7.61
N THR A 168 4.86 23.13 6.96
CA THR A 168 3.65 23.81 6.49
C THR A 168 3.71 24.04 4.98
N TRP A 169 2.54 24.15 4.33
CA TRP A 169 2.48 24.47 2.89
C TRP A 169 3.16 25.80 2.54
N PRO A 170 3.02 26.88 3.32
CA PRO A 170 3.84 28.08 3.09
C PRO A 170 5.34 27.85 3.14
N GLU A 171 5.82 26.99 4.06
CA GLU A 171 7.25 26.63 4.12
C GLU A 171 7.67 25.76 2.91
N VAL A 172 6.81 24.88 2.41
CA VAL A 172 7.07 24.10 1.17
C VAL A 172 7.24 25.06 -0.03
N VAL A 173 6.36 26.04 -0.18
CA VAL A 173 6.44 27.06 -1.24
C VAL A 173 7.75 27.84 -1.13
N ALA A 174 8.11 28.31 0.07
CA ALA A 174 9.34 29.06 0.32
C ALA A 174 10.60 28.21 0.03
N ALA A 175 10.62 26.95 0.45
CA ALA A 175 11.71 26.03 0.17
C ALA A 175 11.83 25.75 -1.33
N ALA A 176 10.71 25.50 -2.01
CA ALA A 176 10.68 25.28 -3.45
C ALA A 176 11.19 26.49 -4.24
N ALA A 177 10.86 27.72 -3.80
CA ALA A 177 11.37 28.94 -4.42
C ALA A 177 12.90 29.07 -4.29
N LYS A 178 13.48 28.76 -3.13
CA LYS A 178 14.93 28.75 -2.92
C LYS A 178 15.63 27.67 -3.75
N LEU A 179 15.05 26.45 -3.79
CA LEU A 179 15.56 25.36 -4.62
C LEU A 179 15.55 25.75 -6.11
N LYS A 180 14.50 26.39 -6.59
CA LYS A 180 14.46 26.89 -7.96
C LYS A 180 15.51 27.97 -8.22
N ALA A 181 15.66 28.93 -7.30
CA ALA A 181 16.66 29.99 -7.40
C ALA A 181 18.10 29.45 -7.41
N SER A 182 18.36 28.31 -6.74
CA SER A 182 19.65 27.60 -6.80
C SER A 182 19.86 26.77 -8.07
N GLY A 183 18.91 26.81 -9.02
CA GLY A 183 19.00 26.09 -10.30
C GLY A 183 18.33 24.73 -10.34
N HIS A 184 17.61 24.31 -9.28
CA HIS A 184 16.94 23.01 -9.26
C HIS A 184 15.70 23.04 -10.16
N LYS A 185 15.65 22.11 -11.15
CA LYS A 185 14.59 22.11 -12.18
C LYS A 185 13.25 21.56 -11.68
N CYS A 186 13.26 20.68 -10.66
CA CYS A 186 12.09 20.10 -10.04
C CYS A 186 12.17 20.28 -8.51
N PRO A 187 11.78 21.45 -7.97
CA PRO A 187 11.82 21.69 -6.53
C PRO A 187 10.91 20.75 -5.73
N PHE A 188 9.69 20.52 -6.22
CA PHE A 188 8.70 19.65 -5.58
C PHE A 188 7.91 18.85 -6.62
N THR A 189 7.60 17.59 -6.28
CA THR A 189 6.69 16.71 -7.01
C THR A 189 5.82 15.90 -6.05
N THR A 190 4.86 15.15 -6.58
CA THR A 190 4.01 14.23 -5.82
C THR A 190 3.80 12.94 -6.60
N ALA A 191 3.82 11.81 -5.92
CA ALA A 191 3.35 10.54 -6.46
C ALA A 191 1.93 10.26 -5.93
N TRP A 192 1.15 9.41 -6.62
CA TRP A 192 -0.19 9.02 -6.18
C TRP A 192 -1.07 10.23 -5.84
N GLN A 193 -1.17 11.19 -6.76
CA GLN A 193 -1.71 12.53 -6.50
C GLN A 193 -3.10 12.55 -5.84
N GLY A 194 -4.05 11.70 -6.25
CA GLY A 194 -5.34 11.57 -5.59
C GLY A 194 -5.19 11.18 -4.11
N TRP A 195 -4.39 10.14 -3.84
CA TRP A 195 -4.15 9.67 -2.48
C TRP A 195 -3.37 10.67 -1.61
N THR A 196 -2.36 11.33 -2.16
CA THR A 196 -1.53 12.26 -1.39
C THR A 196 -2.18 13.63 -1.24
N GLN A 197 -2.76 14.19 -2.30
CA GLN A 197 -3.21 15.59 -2.34
C GLN A 197 -4.71 15.78 -2.08
N LEU A 198 -5.50 14.69 -2.12
CA LEU A 198 -6.92 14.75 -1.77
C LEU A 198 -7.24 13.90 -0.54
N GLU A 199 -6.97 12.60 -0.56
CA GLU A 199 -7.36 11.67 0.51
C GLU A 199 -6.59 11.91 1.81
N SER A 200 -5.25 11.82 1.77
CA SER A 200 -4.40 12.06 2.93
C SER A 200 -4.45 13.52 3.38
N PHE A 201 -4.58 14.45 2.43
CA PHE A 201 -4.81 15.86 2.71
C PHE A 201 -6.09 16.06 3.52
N SER A 202 -7.20 15.44 3.12
CA SER A 202 -8.48 15.52 3.81
C SER A 202 -8.37 15.05 5.25
N ALA A 203 -7.80 13.88 5.47
CA ALA A 203 -7.61 13.30 6.80
C ALA A 203 -6.68 14.17 7.66
N TRP A 204 -5.54 14.60 7.09
CA TRP A 204 -4.54 15.41 7.78
C TRP A 204 -5.07 16.77 8.25
N HIS A 205 -6.02 17.33 7.50
CA HIS A 205 -6.71 18.60 7.85
C HIS A 205 -8.08 18.39 8.50
N ASN A 206 -8.45 17.15 8.82
CA ASN A 206 -9.72 16.79 9.45
C ASN A 206 -10.95 17.33 8.69
N VAL A 207 -10.93 17.24 7.36
CA VAL A 207 -12.07 17.56 6.49
C VAL A 207 -12.64 16.31 5.85
N GLU A 208 -13.93 16.33 5.53
CA GLU A 208 -14.58 15.20 4.88
C GLU A 208 -14.07 15.02 3.44
N PHE A 209 -13.68 13.82 3.10
CA PHE A 209 -13.47 13.39 1.72
C PHE A 209 -14.79 12.93 1.06
N ALA A 210 -15.61 12.21 1.84
CA ALA A 210 -16.94 11.78 1.44
C ALA A 210 -17.86 11.69 2.67
N THR A 211 -19.18 11.73 2.45
CA THR A 211 -20.18 11.53 3.51
C THR A 211 -20.11 10.10 4.08
N LYS A 212 -20.92 9.83 5.13
CA LYS A 212 -20.99 8.49 5.74
C LYS A 212 -19.63 8.01 6.28
N GLN A 213 -18.90 8.88 6.98
CA GLN A 213 -17.57 8.58 7.48
C GLN A 213 -16.65 8.08 6.34
N ASN A 214 -16.62 8.80 5.24
CA ASN A 214 -15.87 8.44 4.03
C ASN A 214 -16.24 7.05 3.47
N GLY A 215 -17.52 6.70 3.51
CA GLY A 215 -18.06 5.43 3.01
C GLY A 215 -17.98 4.26 3.98
N LEU A 216 -17.38 4.41 5.16
CA LEU A 216 -17.31 3.35 6.18
C LEU A 216 -18.66 3.03 6.82
N ALA A 217 -19.59 4.00 6.86
CA ALA A 217 -20.90 3.89 7.50
C ALA A 217 -22.06 3.56 6.52
N GLY A 218 -21.81 3.46 5.21
CA GLY A 218 -22.88 3.09 4.27
C GLY A 218 -22.52 3.29 2.81
N LEU A 219 -23.25 2.56 1.95
CA LEU A 219 -23.06 2.59 0.49
C LEU A 219 -23.63 3.85 -0.18
N ASP A 220 -24.43 4.63 0.55
CA ASP A 220 -25.01 5.91 0.11
C ASP A 220 -24.08 7.11 0.35
N ALA A 221 -22.78 6.83 0.48
CA ALA A 221 -21.75 7.87 0.56
C ALA A 221 -21.69 8.72 -0.72
N ARG A 222 -21.32 10.00 -0.57
CA ARG A 222 -21.13 10.95 -1.67
C ARG A 222 -19.85 11.76 -1.44
N MET A 223 -19.12 12.03 -2.53
CA MET A 223 -17.88 12.81 -2.54
C MET A 223 -18.06 14.22 -1.98
N LYS A 224 -17.03 14.74 -1.33
CA LYS A 224 -17.00 16.07 -0.68
C LYS A 224 -15.68 16.84 -0.92
N VAL A 225 -14.93 16.47 -1.96
CA VAL A 225 -13.60 17.02 -2.24
C VAL A 225 -13.61 18.41 -2.91
N ASP A 226 -14.75 19.07 -3.00
CA ASP A 226 -14.96 20.41 -3.55
C ASP A 226 -15.11 21.50 -2.48
N SER A 227 -14.74 21.20 -1.22
CA SER A 227 -14.80 22.19 -0.14
C SER A 227 -13.82 23.35 -0.38
N PRO A 228 -14.05 24.53 0.25
CA PRO A 228 -13.14 25.68 0.10
C PRO A 228 -11.68 25.35 0.42
N LEU A 229 -11.44 24.44 1.36
CA LEU A 229 -10.07 24.04 1.72
C LEU A 229 -9.42 23.17 0.64
N HIS A 230 -10.17 22.24 0.02
CA HIS A 230 -9.69 21.45 -1.11
C HIS A 230 -9.37 22.35 -2.32
N VAL A 231 -10.27 23.29 -2.64
CA VAL A 231 -10.05 24.28 -3.72
C VAL A 231 -8.77 25.08 -3.44
N ARG A 232 -8.63 25.66 -2.25
CA ARG A 232 -7.43 26.39 -1.82
C ARG A 232 -6.16 25.57 -2.01
N HIS A 233 -6.21 24.30 -1.65
CA HIS A 233 -5.04 23.42 -1.74
C HIS A 233 -4.64 23.14 -3.19
N ILE A 234 -5.59 22.77 -4.02
CA ILE A 234 -5.32 22.52 -5.44
C ILE A 234 -4.93 23.79 -6.20
N GLU A 235 -5.51 24.94 -5.85
CA GLU A 235 -5.06 26.27 -6.35
C GLU A 235 -3.62 26.58 -5.95
N ASN A 236 -3.23 26.27 -4.71
CA ASN A 236 -1.84 26.45 -4.26
C ASN A 236 -0.88 25.62 -5.12
N LEU A 237 -1.18 24.34 -5.36
CA LEU A 237 -0.36 23.48 -6.22
C LEU A 237 -0.36 23.95 -7.69
N ALA A 238 -1.51 24.40 -8.21
CA ALA A 238 -1.61 24.98 -9.55
C ALA A 238 -0.74 26.22 -9.70
N ASN A 239 -0.74 27.11 -8.70
CA ASN A 239 0.10 28.30 -8.67
C ASN A 239 1.59 27.94 -8.56
N MET A 240 1.94 26.91 -7.76
CA MET A 240 3.30 26.37 -7.74
C MET A 240 3.71 25.80 -9.09
N ALA A 241 2.81 25.10 -9.80
CA ALA A 241 3.08 24.57 -11.12
C ALA A 241 3.36 25.68 -12.15
N LYS A 242 2.53 26.72 -12.19
CA LYS A 242 2.74 27.91 -13.04
C LYS A 242 4.08 28.59 -12.78
N GLN A 243 4.55 28.57 -11.54
CA GLN A 243 5.83 29.14 -11.15
C GLN A 243 7.01 28.15 -11.32
N GLY A 244 6.78 26.92 -11.75
CA GLY A 244 7.79 25.86 -11.85
C GLY A 244 8.36 25.42 -10.49
N LEU A 245 7.59 25.58 -9.41
CA LEU A 245 7.89 25.12 -8.06
C LEU A 245 7.37 23.70 -7.80
N PHE A 246 6.26 23.34 -8.44
CA PHE A 246 5.71 22.00 -8.51
C PHE A 246 5.81 21.49 -9.95
N VAL A 247 6.33 20.28 -10.13
CA VAL A 247 6.48 19.64 -11.44
C VAL A 247 5.79 18.27 -11.42
N TYR A 248 4.69 18.15 -12.13
CA TYR A 248 4.00 16.88 -12.28
C TYR A 248 4.81 15.91 -13.14
N LYS A 249 5.01 14.69 -12.66
CA LYS A 249 5.88 13.67 -13.29
C LYS A 249 5.14 12.39 -13.70
N GLY A 250 3.80 12.36 -13.61
CA GLY A 250 2.99 11.21 -14.00
C GLY A 250 2.19 10.60 -12.87
N ARG A 251 1.41 9.58 -13.19
CA ARG A 251 0.48 8.89 -12.28
C ARG A 251 1.18 7.83 -11.43
N GLY A 252 0.49 7.40 -10.38
CA GLY A 252 0.95 6.33 -9.51
C GLY A 252 2.32 6.64 -8.91
N ASN A 253 3.22 5.67 -8.95
CA ASN A 253 4.59 5.77 -8.42
C ASN A 253 5.61 6.29 -9.46
N VAL A 254 5.22 6.65 -10.68
CA VAL A 254 6.14 7.13 -11.72
C VAL A 254 7.03 8.29 -11.26
N PRO A 255 6.52 9.29 -10.48
CA PRO A 255 7.33 10.40 -9.99
C PRO A 255 8.49 10.02 -9.06
N GLU A 256 8.43 8.84 -8.43
CA GLU A 256 9.43 8.38 -7.45
C GLU A 256 10.84 8.25 -8.07
N ALA A 257 10.92 7.86 -9.34
CA ALA A 257 12.19 7.79 -10.06
C ALA A 257 12.90 9.13 -10.17
N SER A 258 12.15 10.24 -10.30
CA SER A 258 12.71 11.59 -10.38
C SER A 258 13.31 12.08 -9.04
N PHE A 259 12.78 11.59 -7.91
CA PHE A 259 13.41 11.84 -6.60
C PHE A 259 14.67 11.01 -6.43
N ILE A 260 14.65 9.71 -6.73
CA ILE A 260 15.84 8.83 -6.62
C ILE A 260 17.00 9.34 -7.45
N SER A 261 16.74 9.84 -8.66
CA SER A 261 17.77 10.41 -9.55
C SER A 261 18.32 11.74 -9.05
N GLY A 262 17.68 12.39 -8.09
CA GLY A 262 17.98 13.73 -7.63
C GLY A 262 17.43 14.84 -8.54
N GLU A 263 16.64 14.50 -9.57
CA GLU A 263 15.98 15.49 -10.44
C GLU A 263 14.97 16.32 -9.66
N CYS A 264 14.18 15.69 -8.79
CA CYS A 264 13.26 16.38 -7.87
C CYS A 264 13.84 16.43 -6.45
N ALA A 265 13.79 17.61 -5.82
CA ALA A 265 14.37 17.84 -4.49
C ALA A 265 13.44 17.44 -3.34
N MET A 266 12.13 17.53 -3.54
CA MET A 266 11.10 17.19 -2.55
C MET A 266 10.01 16.36 -3.22
N ILE A 267 9.45 15.40 -2.47
CA ILE A 267 8.33 14.57 -2.94
C ILE A 267 7.41 14.16 -1.79
N ASN A 268 6.09 14.24 -2.01
CA ASN A 268 5.11 13.53 -1.20
C ASN A 268 4.81 12.19 -1.86
N THR A 269 4.98 11.11 -1.11
CA THR A 269 4.68 9.76 -1.59
C THR A 269 4.51 8.77 -0.43
N SER A 270 4.38 7.49 -0.75
CA SER A 270 4.24 6.39 0.19
C SER A 270 5.46 6.22 1.11
N SER A 271 5.22 5.88 2.37
CA SER A 271 6.27 5.38 3.26
C SER A 271 6.96 4.12 2.71
N GLY A 272 6.23 3.29 1.94
CA GLY A 272 6.75 2.10 1.26
C GLY A 272 7.76 2.39 0.14
N PHE A 273 8.01 3.66 -0.17
CA PHE A 273 9.08 4.09 -1.08
C PHE A 273 10.47 4.10 -0.41
N TYR A 274 10.53 4.09 0.92
CA TYR A 274 11.78 4.17 1.69
C TYR A 274 12.84 3.17 1.24
N GLY A 275 12.48 1.90 1.04
CA GLY A 275 13.44 0.87 0.62
C GLY A 275 14.12 1.19 -0.71
N ASN A 276 13.38 1.77 -1.66
CA ASN A 276 13.94 2.21 -2.95
C ASN A 276 14.88 3.39 -2.77
N VAL A 277 14.52 4.37 -1.95
CA VAL A 277 15.39 5.53 -1.64
C VAL A 277 16.66 5.07 -0.93
N ALA A 278 16.54 4.25 0.10
CA ALA A 278 17.67 3.77 0.88
C ALA A 278 18.69 2.97 0.05
N LYS A 279 18.21 2.21 -0.96
CA LYS A 279 19.07 1.40 -1.84
C LYS A 279 19.69 2.23 -2.96
N ASN A 280 18.96 3.19 -3.54
CA ASN A 280 19.29 3.74 -4.86
C ASN A 280 19.66 5.23 -4.85
N ALA A 281 19.19 6.04 -3.89
CA ALA A 281 19.56 7.45 -3.82
C ALA A 281 21.07 7.62 -3.54
N LYS A 282 21.70 8.54 -4.28
CA LYS A 282 23.15 8.83 -4.15
C LYS A 282 23.41 10.16 -3.41
N PHE A 283 22.43 10.65 -2.68
CA PHE A 283 22.47 11.87 -1.89
C PHE A 283 21.89 11.62 -0.49
N ALA A 284 22.21 12.48 0.45
CA ALA A 284 21.61 12.47 1.78
C ALA A 284 20.13 12.91 1.70
N TYR A 285 19.25 12.19 2.34
CA TYR A 285 17.80 12.48 2.33
C TYR A 285 17.22 12.54 3.74
N GLY A 286 16.10 13.20 3.88
CA GLY A 286 15.32 13.24 5.10
C GLY A 286 13.89 12.77 4.86
N LEU A 287 13.28 12.27 5.94
CA LEU A 287 11.88 11.85 6.01
C LEU A 287 11.16 12.75 7.01
N ALA A 288 9.97 13.20 6.66
CA ALA A 288 9.17 14.09 7.50
C ALA A 288 7.67 13.81 7.37
N ALA A 289 6.90 14.35 8.32
CA ALA A 289 5.45 14.36 8.23
C ALA A 289 4.97 15.22 7.05
N LEU A 290 3.74 14.96 6.62
CA LEU A 290 3.10 15.77 5.58
C LEU A 290 3.00 17.23 6.03
N PRO A 291 3.17 18.18 5.10
CA PRO A 291 2.90 19.59 5.38
C PRO A 291 1.41 19.85 5.58
N TYR A 292 1.09 20.85 6.39
CA TYR A 292 -0.29 21.25 6.67
C TYR A 292 -0.47 22.78 6.59
N TYR A 293 -1.71 23.23 6.61
CA TYR A 293 -2.04 24.65 6.75
C TYR A 293 -2.23 24.99 8.22
N PRO A 294 -1.39 25.84 8.84
CA PRO A 294 -1.41 26.10 10.28
C PRO A 294 -2.64 26.91 10.74
N ASP A 295 -3.32 27.56 9.81
CA ASP A 295 -4.56 28.31 10.05
C ASP A 295 -5.83 27.43 10.02
N VAL A 296 -5.69 26.11 9.72
CA VAL A 296 -6.82 25.17 9.71
C VAL A 296 -6.98 24.55 11.09
N PRO A 297 -8.11 24.78 11.79
CA PRO A 297 -8.34 24.22 13.12
C PRO A 297 -8.33 22.71 13.10
N GLY A 298 -7.59 22.10 14.03
CA GLY A 298 -7.48 20.65 14.18
C GLY A 298 -6.44 19.97 13.28
N ALA A 299 -5.76 20.73 12.39
CA ALA A 299 -4.61 20.20 11.65
C ALA A 299 -3.30 20.38 12.46
N PRO A 300 -2.35 19.44 12.36
CA PRO A 300 -2.48 18.14 11.66
C PRO A 300 -3.18 17.08 12.52
N GLN A 301 -4.04 16.25 11.90
CA GLN A 301 -4.79 15.17 12.55
C GLN A 301 -4.02 13.83 12.42
N ASN A 302 -4.49 12.89 11.67
CA ASN A 302 -3.79 11.66 11.26
C ASN A 302 -3.89 11.48 9.75
N THR A 303 -3.05 10.63 9.18
CA THR A 303 -3.14 10.24 7.77
C THR A 303 -3.96 8.95 7.61
N VAL A 304 -4.43 8.69 6.40
CA VAL A 304 -5.10 7.43 6.04
C VAL A 304 -4.09 6.38 5.58
N ILE A 305 -4.47 5.11 5.72
CA ILE A 305 -3.67 4.04 5.14
C ILE A 305 -3.73 4.07 3.61
N GLY A 306 -2.67 3.57 3.02
CA GLY A 306 -2.58 3.12 1.65
C GLY A 306 -1.96 1.74 1.58
N GLY A 307 -1.49 1.35 0.39
CA GLY A 307 -0.91 0.04 0.17
C GLY A 307 -1.97 -1.02 -0.06
N ALA A 308 -1.74 -2.25 0.41
CA ALA A 308 -2.60 -3.36 0.02
C ALA A 308 -2.76 -4.42 1.11
N SER A 309 -3.79 -5.24 0.93
CA SER A 309 -4.03 -6.47 1.67
C SER A 309 -4.10 -7.68 0.73
N LEU A 310 -4.00 -8.87 1.29
CA LEU A 310 -4.07 -10.13 0.56
C LEU A 310 -5.45 -10.75 0.70
N TRP A 311 -6.10 -10.99 -0.43
CA TRP A 311 -7.44 -11.56 -0.53
C TRP A 311 -7.34 -13.01 -0.97
N VAL A 312 -8.04 -13.89 -0.26
CA VAL A 312 -8.13 -15.31 -0.61
C VAL A 312 -9.31 -15.50 -1.56
N LEU A 313 -9.05 -16.01 -2.75
CA LEU A 313 -10.10 -16.20 -3.75
C LEU A 313 -10.76 -17.56 -3.58
N ALA A 314 -12.07 -17.60 -3.87
CA ALA A 314 -12.89 -18.80 -3.76
C ALA A 314 -12.61 -19.81 -4.89
N GLY A 315 -13.16 -21.03 -4.77
CA GLY A 315 -13.06 -22.06 -5.80
C GLY A 315 -11.77 -22.89 -5.76
N LYS A 316 -11.03 -22.86 -4.65
CA LYS A 316 -9.80 -23.64 -4.44
C LYS A 316 -10.04 -24.90 -3.66
N LYS A 317 -9.12 -25.87 -3.77
CA LYS A 317 -9.16 -27.12 -3.01
C LYS A 317 -8.87 -26.86 -1.52
N PRO A 318 -9.39 -27.68 -0.60
CA PRO A 318 -9.12 -27.53 0.83
C PRO A 318 -7.63 -27.47 1.18
N GLU A 319 -6.80 -28.26 0.48
CA GLU A 319 -5.36 -28.31 0.71
C GLU A 319 -4.65 -27.01 0.32
N GLU A 320 -5.13 -26.35 -0.75
CA GLU A 320 -4.61 -25.04 -1.16
C GLU A 320 -4.93 -23.98 -0.11
N TYR A 321 -6.14 -24.00 0.50
CA TYR A 321 -6.48 -23.07 1.59
C TYR A 321 -5.63 -23.30 2.84
N LYS A 322 -5.27 -24.53 3.17
CA LYS A 322 -4.31 -24.81 4.25
C LYS A 322 -2.94 -24.22 3.96
N GLY A 323 -2.47 -24.32 2.70
CA GLY A 323 -1.23 -23.70 2.28
C GLY A 323 -1.26 -22.18 2.38
N VAL A 324 -2.37 -21.55 1.98
CA VAL A 324 -2.59 -20.10 2.17
C VAL A 324 -2.53 -19.72 3.65
N ALA A 325 -3.22 -20.46 4.52
CA ALA A 325 -3.22 -20.21 5.95
C ALA A 325 -1.82 -20.34 6.56
N ARG A 326 -1.08 -21.37 6.16
CA ARG A 326 0.31 -21.56 6.62
C ARG A 326 1.23 -20.42 6.19
N PHE A 327 1.07 -19.92 4.97
CA PHE A 327 1.81 -18.77 4.49
C PHE A 327 1.43 -17.48 5.26
N PHE A 328 0.15 -17.28 5.54
CA PHE A 328 -0.29 -16.13 6.34
C PHE A 328 0.19 -16.20 7.79
N SER A 329 0.25 -17.40 8.39
CA SER A 329 0.90 -17.61 9.70
C SER A 329 2.37 -17.18 9.67
N TYR A 330 3.12 -17.56 8.64
CA TYR A 330 4.51 -17.11 8.44
C TYR A 330 4.60 -15.59 8.33
N LEU A 331 3.77 -14.97 7.49
CA LEU A 331 3.73 -13.51 7.32
C LEU A 331 3.29 -12.76 8.59
N SER A 332 2.58 -13.44 9.51
CA SER A 332 2.09 -12.85 10.76
C SER A 332 3.17 -12.80 11.85
N SER A 333 4.33 -13.45 11.66
CA SER A 333 5.36 -13.43 12.69
C SER A 333 5.91 -12.02 12.89
N PRO A 334 6.11 -11.57 14.15
CA PRO A 334 6.66 -10.24 14.43
C PRO A 334 8.02 -10.00 13.78
N GLU A 335 8.83 -11.06 13.66
CA GLU A 335 10.16 -11.02 13.05
C GLU A 335 10.09 -10.74 11.55
N VAL A 336 9.21 -11.47 10.82
CA VAL A 336 8.99 -11.25 9.38
C VAL A 336 8.43 -9.85 9.12
N GLN A 337 7.49 -9.39 9.93
CA GLN A 337 6.90 -8.06 9.80
C GLN A 337 7.90 -6.95 10.13
N SER A 338 8.71 -7.10 11.20
CA SER A 338 9.76 -6.13 11.55
C SER A 338 10.83 -6.05 10.47
N ALA A 339 11.29 -7.19 9.94
CA ALA A 339 12.24 -7.24 8.83
C ALA A 339 11.67 -6.58 7.57
N SER A 340 10.40 -6.84 7.25
CA SER A 340 9.68 -6.24 6.13
C SER A 340 9.60 -4.72 6.27
N HIS A 341 9.19 -4.22 7.44
CA HIS A 341 9.15 -2.78 7.74
C HIS A 341 10.51 -2.11 7.55
N LYS A 342 11.57 -2.64 8.15
CA LYS A 342 12.93 -2.11 8.05
C LYS A 342 13.44 -2.05 6.61
N ARG A 343 13.07 -3.04 5.80
CA ARG A 343 13.51 -3.13 4.40
C ARG A 343 12.75 -2.20 3.47
N THR A 344 11.43 -2.07 3.66
CA THR A 344 10.54 -1.46 2.68
C THR A 344 10.04 -0.07 3.08
N GLY A 345 9.90 0.20 4.39
CA GLY A 345 9.20 1.36 4.93
C GLY A 345 7.67 1.22 4.98
N TYR A 346 7.11 0.08 4.59
CA TYR A 346 5.71 -0.23 4.92
C TYR A 346 5.53 -0.27 6.43
N LEU A 347 4.34 0.04 6.92
CA LEU A 347 4.06 0.10 8.35
C LEU A 347 4.32 -1.25 9.04
N PRO A 348 4.80 -1.26 10.29
CA PRO A 348 4.71 -2.43 11.15
C PRO A 348 3.22 -2.62 11.49
N ILE A 349 2.55 -3.56 10.83
CA ILE A 349 1.09 -3.69 10.86
C ILE A 349 0.55 -4.32 12.14
N THR A 350 1.43 -4.85 13.02
CA THR A 350 1.06 -5.33 14.37
C THR A 350 1.82 -4.60 15.46
N THR A 351 1.22 -4.51 16.64
CA THR A 351 1.85 -3.92 17.83
C THR A 351 3.15 -4.65 18.18
N ALA A 352 3.17 -5.97 18.06
CA ALA A 352 4.36 -6.80 18.35
C ALA A 352 5.53 -6.47 17.40
N SER A 353 5.28 -6.32 16.10
CA SER A 353 6.31 -5.97 15.13
C SER A 353 6.85 -4.55 15.33
N TYR A 354 5.98 -3.61 15.69
CA TYR A 354 6.40 -2.24 16.05
C TYR A 354 7.34 -2.25 17.26
N GLN A 355 6.94 -2.93 18.35
CA GLN A 355 7.75 -3.03 19.57
C GLN A 355 9.10 -3.72 19.32
N LEU A 356 9.12 -4.76 18.48
CA LEU A 356 10.35 -5.45 18.10
C LEU A 356 11.29 -4.54 17.30
N THR A 357 10.74 -3.75 16.38
CA THR A 357 11.51 -2.78 15.60
C THR A 357 12.08 -1.67 16.48
N ASP A 358 11.28 -1.10 17.37
CA ASP A 358 11.71 -0.05 18.29
C ASP A 358 12.83 -0.55 19.23
N LYS A 359 12.65 -1.72 19.86
CA LYS A 359 13.65 -2.36 20.72
C LYS A 359 14.96 -2.66 19.99
N SER A 360 14.93 -2.88 18.67
CA SER A 360 16.13 -3.10 17.88
C SER A 360 16.99 -1.85 17.67
N GLY A 361 16.53 -0.67 18.07
CA GLY A 361 17.22 0.61 17.86
C GLY A 361 17.10 1.19 16.45
N PHE A 362 16.34 0.55 15.57
CA PHE A 362 16.24 0.94 14.15
C PHE A 362 15.84 2.41 13.94
N TYR A 363 14.88 2.93 14.69
CA TYR A 363 14.41 4.31 14.54
C TYR A 363 15.46 5.34 15.00
N LYS A 364 16.38 4.95 15.90
CA LYS A 364 17.53 5.79 16.30
C LYS A 364 18.62 5.79 15.24
N GLU A 365 18.86 4.63 14.61
CA GLU A 365 19.87 4.48 13.54
C GLU A 365 19.42 5.10 12.22
N LYS A 366 18.10 5.12 11.97
CA LYS A 366 17.47 5.63 10.75
C LYS A 366 16.39 6.67 11.10
N PRO A 367 16.78 7.88 11.51
CA PRO A 367 15.85 8.93 11.92
C PRO A 367 14.81 9.23 10.84
N GLY A 368 13.55 9.43 11.27
CA GLY A 368 12.42 9.73 10.40
C GLY A 368 11.70 8.50 9.84
N THR A 369 12.25 7.29 9.99
CA THR A 369 11.56 6.05 9.55
C THR A 369 10.34 5.70 10.40
N ASP A 370 10.20 6.31 11.57
CA ASP A 370 9.03 6.23 12.46
C ASP A 370 7.92 7.23 12.10
N VAL A 371 8.16 8.20 11.22
CA VAL A 371 7.21 9.26 10.85
C VAL A 371 5.88 8.68 10.37
N ALA A 372 5.91 7.64 9.55
CA ALA A 372 4.71 6.99 9.05
C ALA A 372 3.83 6.44 10.19
N VAL A 373 4.45 5.79 11.19
CA VAL A 373 3.76 5.27 12.37
C VAL A 373 3.21 6.39 13.22
N THR A 374 4.02 7.41 13.51
CA THR A 374 3.63 8.54 14.37
C THR A 374 2.50 9.37 13.79
N GLN A 375 2.39 9.48 12.46
CA GLN A 375 1.24 10.09 11.80
C GLN A 375 -0.04 9.27 11.97
N MET A 376 0.06 7.94 11.84
CA MET A 376 -1.09 7.04 11.88
C MET A 376 -1.70 6.86 13.27
N ILE A 377 -0.89 6.93 14.33
CA ILE A 377 -1.36 6.72 15.72
C ILE A 377 -1.93 7.98 16.37
N ARG A 378 -1.97 9.12 15.67
CA ARG A 378 -2.63 10.32 16.15
C ARG A 378 -4.14 10.07 16.34
N LYS A 379 -4.81 10.96 17.08
CA LYS A 379 -6.25 10.83 17.34
C LYS A 379 -7.04 10.74 16.04
N VAL A 380 -7.73 9.64 15.85
CA VAL A 380 -8.60 9.37 14.69
C VAL A 380 -9.98 10.01 14.92
N THR A 381 -10.56 10.58 13.87
CA THR A 381 -11.94 11.10 13.84
C THR A 381 -12.75 10.37 12.76
N ASP A 382 -14.05 10.65 12.69
CA ASP A 382 -14.93 10.11 11.63
C ASP A 382 -14.51 10.56 10.21
N LYS A 383 -13.73 11.66 10.11
CA LYS A 383 -13.22 12.20 8.84
C LYS A 383 -11.85 11.64 8.45
N SER A 384 -11.17 10.96 9.37
CA SER A 384 -9.77 10.54 9.20
C SER A 384 -9.52 9.03 9.45
N ARG A 385 -10.59 8.23 9.65
CA ARG A 385 -10.47 6.77 9.87
C ARG A 385 -9.97 5.99 8.67
N GLY A 386 -10.18 6.51 7.46
CA GLY A 386 -9.94 5.84 6.19
C GLY A 386 -11.02 6.21 5.18
N ILE A 387 -10.88 5.76 3.96
CA ILE A 387 -11.82 6.00 2.87
C ILE A 387 -12.15 4.66 2.20
N ARG A 388 -13.44 4.25 2.21
CA ARG A 388 -13.87 2.96 1.69
C ARG A 388 -15.09 3.12 0.80
N LEU A 389 -14.88 3.52 -0.43
CA LEU A 389 -15.91 3.82 -1.42
C LEU A 389 -16.01 2.72 -2.49
N GLY A 390 -17.21 2.49 -2.99
CA GLY A 390 -17.44 1.60 -4.12
C GLY A 390 -16.91 2.20 -5.44
N ASN A 391 -16.50 1.35 -6.39
CA ASN A 391 -15.92 1.78 -7.67
C ASN A 391 -14.76 2.79 -7.51
N TYR A 392 -14.04 2.73 -6.37
CA TYR A 392 -13.09 3.76 -6.03
C TYR A 392 -11.84 3.74 -6.93
N VAL A 393 -11.48 2.60 -7.48
CA VAL A 393 -10.43 2.51 -8.52
C VAL A 393 -10.74 3.45 -9.70
N GLN A 394 -11.98 3.44 -10.18
CA GLN A 394 -12.42 4.31 -11.28
C GLN A 394 -12.54 5.77 -10.84
N ILE A 395 -12.93 6.03 -9.58
CA ILE A 395 -12.97 7.40 -9.02
C ILE A 395 -11.55 7.96 -8.96
N ARG A 396 -10.56 7.20 -8.48
CA ARG A 396 -9.16 7.66 -8.46
C ARG A 396 -8.60 7.95 -9.85
N ALA A 397 -9.02 7.20 -10.88
CA ALA A 397 -8.68 7.51 -12.26
C ALA A 397 -9.27 8.86 -12.71
N ILE A 398 -10.51 9.18 -12.28
CA ILE A 398 -11.13 10.50 -12.53
C ILE A 398 -10.36 11.61 -11.79
N GLU A 399 -9.95 11.38 -10.54
CA GLU A 399 -9.11 12.33 -9.79
C GLU A 399 -7.81 12.63 -10.54
N ASP A 400 -7.14 11.60 -11.05
CA ASP A 400 -5.92 11.76 -11.85
C ASP A 400 -6.17 12.58 -13.11
N GLU A 401 -7.21 12.26 -13.88
CA GLU A 401 -7.57 12.98 -15.11
C GLU A 401 -7.84 14.46 -14.84
N GLU A 402 -8.64 14.77 -13.83
CA GLU A 402 -9.06 16.13 -13.54
C GLU A 402 -7.91 16.98 -12.96
N LEU A 403 -7.11 16.41 -12.07
CA LEU A 403 -5.92 17.11 -11.54
C LEU A 403 -4.88 17.36 -12.63
N GLU A 404 -4.69 16.44 -13.57
CA GLU A 404 -3.81 16.66 -14.74
C GLU A 404 -4.27 17.85 -15.60
N GLN A 405 -5.58 18.09 -15.75
CA GLN A 405 -6.09 19.27 -16.44
C GLN A 405 -5.75 20.57 -15.68
N VAL A 406 -5.73 20.52 -14.33
CA VAL A 406 -5.32 21.67 -13.50
C VAL A 406 -3.83 21.95 -13.68
N TRP A 407 -2.98 20.92 -13.60
CA TRP A 407 -1.52 21.07 -13.78
C TRP A 407 -1.15 21.56 -15.18
N ALA A 408 -1.93 21.16 -16.18
CA ALA A 408 -1.80 21.65 -17.56
C ALA A 408 -2.37 23.05 -17.79
N GLY A 409 -2.98 23.67 -16.77
CA GLY A 409 -3.61 25.01 -16.87
C GLY A 409 -4.90 25.04 -17.71
N LYS A 410 -5.52 23.89 -17.97
CA LYS A 410 -6.73 23.75 -18.80
C LYS A 410 -8.02 23.87 -18.01
N LYS A 411 -7.98 23.62 -16.70
CA LYS A 411 -9.10 23.78 -15.76
C LYS A 411 -8.63 24.55 -14.53
N SER A 412 -9.52 25.26 -13.90
CA SER A 412 -9.34 25.76 -12.54
C SER A 412 -9.46 24.62 -11.53
N ALA A 413 -8.92 24.81 -10.34
CA ALA A 413 -9.07 23.84 -9.24
C ALA A 413 -10.55 23.56 -8.93
N LYS A 414 -11.38 24.60 -8.90
CA LYS A 414 -12.82 24.45 -8.61
C LYS A 414 -13.53 23.60 -9.67
N GLU A 415 -13.33 23.88 -10.96
CA GLU A 415 -13.93 23.12 -12.05
C GLU A 415 -13.53 21.64 -12.02
N ALA A 416 -12.24 21.37 -11.74
CA ALA A 416 -11.74 20.00 -11.65
C ALA A 416 -12.34 19.25 -10.46
N LEU A 417 -12.40 19.86 -9.28
CA LEU A 417 -12.95 19.23 -8.08
C LEU A 417 -14.47 19.02 -8.19
N ASP A 418 -15.22 19.98 -8.78
CA ASP A 418 -16.65 19.80 -9.07
C ASP A 418 -16.89 18.63 -10.06
N SER A 419 -16.02 18.50 -11.06
CA SER A 419 -16.06 17.37 -12.00
C SER A 419 -15.80 16.03 -11.30
N ILE A 420 -14.80 15.96 -10.40
CA ILE A 420 -14.52 14.78 -9.59
C ILE A 420 -15.75 14.41 -8.75
N VAL A 421 -16.37 15.37 -8.06
CA VAL A 421 -17.57 15.14 -7.25
C VAL A 421 -18.71 14.60 -8.11
N THR A 422 -18.99 15.25 -9.24
CA THR A 422 -20.10 14.87 -10.13
C THR A 422 -19.91 13.49 -10.72
N ARG A 423 -18.75 13.23 -11.33
CA ARG A 423 -18.42 11.95 -11.98
C ARG A 423 -18.26 10.82 -10.96
N GLY A 424 -17.63 11.11 -9.82
CA GLY A 424 -17.45 10.17 -8.72
C GLY A 424 -18.79 9.75 -8.11
N ASN A 425 -19.70 10.70 -7.89
CA ASN A 425 -21.04 10.39 -7.36
C ASN A 425 -21.85 9.50 -8.29
N GLN A 426 -21.74 9.66 -9.60
CA GLN A 426 -22.39 8.76 -10.57
C GLN A 426 -21.88 7.31 -10.41
N LEU A 427 -20.59 7.12 -10.16
CA LEU A 427 -20.01 5.79 -9.91
C LEU A 427 -20.45 5.21 -8.57
N LEU A 428 -20.55 6.03 -7.54
CA LEU A 428 -21.05 5.63 -6.21
C LEU A 428 -22.52 5.21 -6.26
N GLU A 429 -23.35 5.95 -6.99
CA GLU A 429 -24.77 5.60 -7.20
C GLU A 429 -24.95 4.26 -7.92
N ARG A 430 -24.15 4.01 -8.96
CA ARG A 430 -24.15 2.72 -9.67
C ARG A 430 -23.74 1.58 -8.74
N PHE A 431 -22.69 1.79 -7.94
CA PHE A 431 -22.23 0.79 -6.97
C PHE A 431 -23.29 0.53 -5.89
N GLN A 432 -23.89 1.58 -5.36
CA GLN A 432 -24.98 1.50 -4.39
C GLN A 432 -26.17 0.71 -4.99
N ALA A 433 -26.59 1.02 -6.20
CA ALA A 433 -27.70 0.32 -6.85
C ALA A 433 -27.43 -1.18 -7.07
N ALA A 434 -26.21 -1.52 -7.47
CA ALA A 434 -25.79 -2.91 -7.72
C ALA A 434 -25.63 -3.74 -6.44
N ASN A 435 -25.48 -3.10 -5.26
CA ASN A 435 -25.18 -3.76 -3.99
C ASN A 435 -26.24 -3.50 -2.90
N LYS A 436 -27.38 -2.92 -3.24
CA LYS A 436 -28.59 -2.89 -2.42
C LYS A 436 -29.18 -4.30 -2.38
N GLY A 437 -28.97 -5.03 -1.27
CA GLY A 437 -29.54 -6.37 -1.11
C GLY A 437 -29.08 -7.02 0.18
#